data_728f9d5d25b6f995c0ad78f93f1b9ae7
#
_entry.id   728f9d5d25b6f995c0ad78f93f1b9ae7
#
_cell.length_a   1.000
_cell.length_b   1.000
_cell.length_c   1.000
_cell.angle_alpha   90.00
_cell.angle_beta   90.00
_cell.angle_gamma   90.00
#
_symmetry.space_group_name_H-M   'P 1'
#
loop_
_entity.id
_entity.type
_entity.pdbx_description
1 polymer ?
#
loop_
_entity_poly.entity_id
_entity_poly.type
_entity_poly.pdbx_seq_one_letter_code
_entity_poly.pdbx_strand_id
1 'polypeptide(L)'
;RHRMGHIKLAAPVSHIWYFKGIPSRISLMLDISPKALEQVLYFASYIVIDPGEAREISKMQILTETEYRDLYEKYEDDFRAGMGAEAIKELLTEIDLDQLYTQITTDLEGASGQKRVRLLKRLEVVESFRQSGNRPEWMILDVIPVIPPDIRPMVQLDGGRFATSDLNDLYRRVINRNNRLARLLELQAPDIIIRNEKRMLQEAVDSLIDNGRKGRPVTGPNNRPLKSLSDMLKGKQGRFRQNLLGKRVDYSGRSVIVVGPELKMYQCGLPKEMALELFKPFVMKRLVETKAVVNIKAARKAVERAKPEVWDALEVVIKGHPVLLNRAPTLHRLGIQAFEPVLVEGRALKLHPLVCTAYNADFDGDQMAVHVPLSAEAQAEARFLMLAAGNLLKPSDGRPVCVPTQDMILGSYYLTLDKDGEKGEGKVFRDVDEAMMAYQTGYLTLHSKIKVRMTKEFNGVKETGLVDTTVGKIIFNNPIPQDLGFVDRSLEENKF
;
A
#
# COMPACT_ATOMS: atom_id res chain seq x y z
N ARG A 1 -5.82 -16.28 -25.50
CA ARG A 1 -5.04 -15.07 -25.15
C ARG A 1 -5.82 -13.85 -25.58
N HIS A 2 -6.15 -12.96 -24.66
CA HIS A 2 -6.81 -11.70 -24.98
C HIS A 2 -5.79 -10.78 -25.68
N ARG A 3 -6.06 -10.44 -26.93
CA ARG A 3 -5.23 -9.51 -27.71
C ARG A 3 -5.74 -8.09 -27.52
N MET A 4 -4.83 -7.12 -27.54
CA MET A 4 -5.20 -5.72 -27.59
C MET A 4 -5.76 -5.37 -28.97
N GLY A 5 -6.86 -4.61 -28.99
CA GLY A 5 -7.35 -3.96 -30.21
C GLY A 5 -6.61 -2.66 -30.49
N HIS A 6 -6.97 -1.99 -31.59
CA HIS A 6 -6.44 -0.67 -31.92
C HIS A 6 -7.49 0.20 -32.63
N ILE A 7 -7.34 1.51 -32.52
CA ILE A 7 -8.12 2.49 -33.25
C ILE A 7 -7.15 3.26 -34.14
N LYS A 8 -7.26 3.11 -35.46
CA LYS A 8 -6.51 3.93 -36.42
C LYS A 8 -7.17 5.31 -36.47
N LEU A 9 -6.43 6.34 -36.18
CA LEU A 9 -6.93 7.70 -36.17
C LEU A 9 -6.94 8.31 -37.58
N ALA A 10 -7.97 9.09 -37.87
CA ALA A 10 -8.10 9.83 -39.13
C ALA A 10 -7.12 11.00 -39.24
N ALA A 11 -6.70 11.52 -38.09
CA ALA A 11 -5.66 12.55 -37.97
C ALA A 11 -4.74 12.24 -36.79
N PRO A 12 -3.44 12.56 -36.86
CA PRO A 12 -2.54 12.39 -35.73
C PRO A 12 -2.97 13.21 -34.52
N VAL A 13 -2.72 12.71 -33.32
CA VAL A 13 -3.00 13.40 -32.05
C VAL A 13 -1.78 13.38 -31.15
N SER A 14 -1.58 14.44 -30.38
CA SER A 14 -0.47 14.54 -29.43
C SER A 14 -0.79 13.72 -28.18
N HIS A 15 0.22 13.03 -27.63
CA HIS A 15 0.10 12.35 -26.35
C HIS A 15 0.20 13.36 -25.21
N ILE A 16 -0.84 13.47 -24.39
CA ILE A 16 -0.95 14.51 -23.35
C ILE A 16 0.17 14.45 -22.30
N TRP A 17 0.73 13.30 -22.03
CA TRP A 17 1.84 13.19 -21.07
C TRP A 17 3.11 13.87 -21.54
N TYR A 18 3.38 13.84 -22.86
CA TYR A 18 4.56 14.51 -23.45
C TYR A 18 4.32 15.99 -23.70
N PHE A 19 3.06 16.38 -23.82
CA PHE A 19 2.67 17.79 -24.00
C PHE A 19 2.49 18.53 -22.67
N LYS A 20 1.64 18.02 -21.74
CA LYS A 20 1.32 18.64 -20.44
C LYS A 20 2.18 18.12 -19.28
N GLY A 21 3.20 17.32 -19.54
CA GLY A 21 4.20 16.95 -18.54
C GLY A 21 4.95 18.17 -18.00
N ILE A 22 5.54 18.06 -16.83
CA ILE A 22 6.41 19.09 -16.25
C ILE A 22 7.81 18.49 -16.09
N PRO A 23 8.78 18.86 -16.93
CA PRO A 23 8.68 19.75 -18.11
C PRO A 23 8.02 19.06 -19.33
N SER A 24 7.44 19.85 -20.24
CA SER A 24 6.89 19.34 -21.49
C SER A 24 8.01 18.83 -22.41
N ARG A 25 7.97 17.54 -22.76
CA ARG A 25 9.00 16.91 -23.59
C ARG A 25 8.99 17.44 -25.02
N ILE A 26 7.81 17.62 -25.61
CA ILE A 26 7.66 18.18 -26.96
C ILE A 26 8.18 19.62 -27.00
N SER A 27 7.85 20.44 -26.00
CA SER A 27 8.30 21.82 -25.91
C SER A 27 9.83 21.91 -25.81
N LEU A 28 10.49 21.05 -25.04
CA LEU A 28 11.95 21.03 -24.92
C LEU A 28 12.63 20.53 -26.19
N MET A 29 12.03 19.56 -26.88
CA MET A 29 12.57 19.04 -28.13
C MET A 29 12.56 20.11 -29.22
N LEU A 30 11.44 20.81 -29.42
CA LEU A 30 11.26 21.85 -30.44
C LEU A 30 11.73 23.23 -30.00
N ASP A 31 12.14 23.43 -28.76
CA ASP A 31 12.51 24.73 -28.18
C ASP A 31 11.38 25.79 -28.24
N ILE A 32 10.13 25.34 -28.11
CA ILE A 32 8.94 26.19 -28.14
C ILE A 32 8.38 26.34 -26.72
N SER A 33 7.77 27.46 -26.39
CA SER A 33 7.11 27.60 -25.08
C SER A 33 5.89 26.70 -24.97
N PRO A 34 5.58 26.13 -23.78
CA PRO A 34 4.42 25.27 -23.61
C PRO A 34 3.07 25.92 -23.97
N LYS A 35 2.95 27.23 -23.75
CA LYS A 35 1.75 27.99 -24.11
C LYS A 35 1.59 28.11 -25.64
N ALA A 36 2.67 28.37 -26.32
CA ALA A 36 2.68 28.43 -27.76
C ALA A 36 2.39 27.06 -28.41
N LEU A 37 2.98 25.99 -27.90
CA LEU A 37 2.71 24.64 -28.34
C LEU A 37 1.22 24.27 -28.12
N GLU A 38 0.61 24.71 -27.02
CA GLU A 38 -0.81 24.51 -26.76
C GLU A 38 -1.68 25.20 -27.82
N GLN A 39 -1.35 26.42 -28.21
CA GLN A 39 -2.10 27.12 -29.23
C GLN A 39 -2.06 26.41 -30.60
N VAL A 40 -0.91 25.85 -30.96
CA VAL A 40 -0.77 25.08 -32.20
C VAL A 40 -1.52 23.77 -32.14
N LEU A 41 -1.37 22.98 -31.08
CA LEU A 41 -1.99 21.65 -30.94
C LEU A 41 -3.53 21.72 -30.91
N TYR A 42 -4.09 22.81 -30.42
CA TYR A 42 -5.55 23.00 -30.32
C TYR A 42 -6.11 23.95 -31.39
N PHE A 43 -5.40 24.08 -32.50
CA PHE A 43 -5.87 24.77 -33.68
C PHE A 43 -6.19 26.28 -33.47
N ALA A 44 -5.47 26.95 -32.58
CA ALA A 44 -5.61 28.38 -32.36
C ALA A 44 -4.58 29.21 -33.13
N SER A 45 -3.41 28.65 -33.48
CA SER A 45 -2.34 29.33 -34.20
C SER A 45 -1.65 28.39 -35.17
N TYR A 46 -1.02 28.93 -36.17
CA TYR A 46 -0.17 28.23 -37.14
C TYR A 46 1.26 28.13 -36.63
N ILE A 47 1.98 27.11 -37.08
CA ILE A 47 3.42 26.99 -36.92
C ILE A 47 4.07 26.85 -38.28
N VAL A 48 5.17 27.57 -38.52
CA VAL A 48 5.92 27.50 -39.77
C VAL A 48 6.76 26.22 -39.79
N ILE A 49 6.48 25.36 -40.77
CA ILE A 49 7.21 24.10 -41.00
C ILE A 49 8.43 24.39 -41.85
N ASP A 50 8.22 25.06 -42.99
CA ASP A 50 9.28 25.50 -43.93
C ASP A 50 9.06 26.96 -44.30
N PRO A 51 10.03 27.86 -44.04
CA PRO A 51 9.91 29.26 -44.40
C PRO A 51 10.08 29.56 -45.90
N GLY A 52 10.58 28.60 -46.71
CA GLY A 52 10.80 28.79 -48.14
C GLY A 52 11.58 30.04 -48.48
N GLU A 53 11.10 30.85 -49.43
CA GLU A 53 11.71 32.11 -49.83
C GLU A 53 11.35 33.32 -48.96
N ALA A 54 10.42 33.15 -47.99
CA ALA A 54 9.96 34.22 -47.13
C ALA A 54 10.99 34.58 -46.04
N ARG A 55 11.84 35.55 -46.30
CA ARG A 55 12.92 35.99 -45.36
C ARG A 55 12.43 36.64 -44.07
N GLU A 56 11.16 37.01 -44.02
CA GLU A 56 10.53 37.67 -42.84
C GLU A 56 10.12 36.68 -41.74
N ILE A 57 10.08 35.39 -42.01
CA ILE A 57 9.66 34.33 -41.11
C ILE A 57 10.77 33.31 -40.86
N SER A 58 10.77 32.74 -39.68
CA SER A 58 11.74 31.70 -39.31
C SER A 58 11.01 30.36 -39.08
N LYS A 59 11.74 29.27 -39.27
CA LYS A 59 11.23 27.93 -38.97
C LYS A 59 10.78 27.84 -37.49
N MET A 60 9.67 27.17 -37.23
CA MET A 60 9.03 27.02 -35.91
C MET A 60 8.44 28.33 -35.34
N GLN A 61 8.35 29.40 -36.14
CA GLN A 61 7.67 30.63 -35.74
C GLN A 61 6.16 30.38 -35.68
N ILE A 62 5.52 30.96 -34.66
CA ILE A 62 4.08 30.85 -34.47
C ILE A 62 3.41 32.08 -35.08
N LEU A 63 2.41 31.83 -35.91
CA LEU A 63 1.63 32.84 -36.60
C LEU A 63 0.19 32.83 -36.13
N THR A 64 -0.39 34.03 -35.97
CA THR A 64 -1.84 34.15 -35.81
C THR A 64 -2.53 33.94 -37.15
N GLU A 65 -3.86 33.74 -37.12
CA GLU A 65 -4.63 33.53 -38.36
C GLU A 65 -4.57 34.74 -39.30
N THR A 66 -4.49 35.98 -38.77
CA THR A 66 -4.33 37.20 -39.53
C THR A 66 -2.95 37.28 -40.20
N GLU A 67 -1.88 37.05 -39.43
CA GLU A 67 -0.51 37.02 -39.96
C GLU A 67 -0.33 35.94 -41.03
N TYR A 68 -0.96 34.78 -40.83
CA TYR A 68 -0.90 33.71 -41.84
C TYR A 68 -1.59 34.12 -43.15
N ARG A 69 -2.75 34.79 -43.09
CA ARG A 69 -3.43 35.29 -44.30
C ARG A 69 -2.60 36.36 -45.03
N ASP A 70 -2.05 37.32 -44.29
CA ASP A 70 -1.23 38.38 -44.86
C ASP A 70 0.02 37.83 -45.57
N LEU A 71 0.64 36.79 -44.94
CA LEU A 71 1.79 36.12 -45.53
C LEU A 71 1.38 35.23 -46.73
N TYR A 72 0.24 34.59 -46.68
CA TYR A 72 -0.29 33.78 -47.78
C TYR A 72 -0.65 34.65 -49.00
N GLU A 73 -1.21 35.82 -48.80
CA GLU A 73 -1.45 36.80 -49.89
C GLU A 73 -0.15 37.31 -50.50
N LYS A 74 0.96 37.34 -49.75
CA LYS A 74 2.26 37.89 -50.21
C LYS A 74 3.15 36.83 -50.87
N TYR A 75 3.15 35.60 -50.37
CA TYR A 75 4.08 34.55 -50.77
C TYR A 75 3.41 33.30 -51.35
N GLU A 76 2.06 33.22 -51.33
CA GLU A 76 1.25 32.08 -51.80
C GLU A 76 1.74 30.73 -51.25
N ASP A 77 2.22 29.82 -52.13
CA ASP A 77 2.68 28.48 -51.77
C ASP A 77 4.21 28.39 -51.51
N ASP A 78 4.93 29.51 -51.48
CA ASP A 78 6.38 29.51 -51.26
C ASP A 78 6.80 29.21 -49.83
N PHE A 79 5.88 29.20 -48.88
CA PHE A 79 6.12 28.76 -47.50
C PHE A 79 5.09 27.78 -47.03
N ARG A 80 5.47 26.91 -46.07
CA ARG A 80 4.57 25.91 -45.48
C ARG A 80 4.37 26.18 -44.00
N ALA A 81 3.11 26.33 -43.61
CA ALA A 81 2.70 26.40 -42.23
C ALA A 81 1.52 25.47 -41.99
N GLY A 82 1.41 24.96 -40.78
CA GLY A 82 0.36 24.02 -40.44
C GLY A 82 -0.19 24.22 -39.01
N MET A 83 -1.23 23.49 -38.68
CA MET A 83 -1.85 23.47 -37.36
C MET A 83 -1.95 22.06 -36.82
N GLY A 84 -2.04 21.95 -35.50
CA GLY A 84 -2.32 20.70 -34.82
C GLY A 84 -1.13 19.75 -34.70
N ALA A 85 -1.43 18.54 -34.28
CA ALA A 85 -0.41 17.51 -34.06
C ALA A 85 0.29 17.04 -35.35
N GLU A 86 -0.34 17.21 -36.50
CA GLU A 86 0.22 16.87 -37.80
C GLU A 86 1.46 17.71 -38.13
N ALA A 87 1.34 19.02 -37.98
CA ALA A 87 2.45 19.95 -38.16
C ALA A 87 3.61 19.71 -37.17
N ILE A 88 3.29 19.45 -35.93
CA ILE A 88 4.26 19.09 -34.88
C ILE A 88 4.95 17.77 -35.21
N LYS A 89 4.25 16.80 -35.77
CA LYS A 89 4.83 15.52 -36.19
C LYS A 89 5.85 15.69 -37.32
N GLU A 90 5.54 16.49 -38.33
CA GLU A 90 6.49 16.81 -39.40
C GLU A 90 7.78 17.44 -38.82
N LEU A 91 7.65 18.44 -37.97
CA LEU A 91 8.79 19.10 -37.32
C LEU A 91 9.62 18.13 -36.47
N LEU A 92 8.98 17.21 -35.74
CA LEU A 92 9.69 16.19 -34.95
C LEU A 92 10.38 15.13 -35.80
N THR A 93 9.83 14.80 -36.97
CA THR A 93 10.43 13.84 -37.92
C THR A 93 11.70 14.36 -38.54
N GLU A 94 11.78 15.67 -38.78
CA GLU A 94 12.95 16.32 -39.37
C GLU A 94 14.13 16.47 -38.38
N ILE A 95 13.93 16.23 -37.10
CA ILE A 95 15.01 16.40 -36.09
C ILE A 95 16.02 15.25 -36.19
N ASP A 96 17.27 15.63 -36.45
CA ASP A 96 18.43 14.77 -36.24
C ASP A 96 18.93 14.90 -34.79
N LEU A 97 18.81 13.85 -34.00
CA LEU A 97 19.17 13.83 -32.57
C LEU A 97 20.67 14.06 -32.34
N ASP A 98 21.55 13.58 -33.23
CA ASP A 98 22.98 13.69 -33.08
C ASP A 98 23.46 15.12 -33.37
N GLN A 99 22.91 15.75 -34.41
CA GLN A 99 23.17 17.14 -34.71
C GLN A 99 22.67 18.08 -33.61
N LEU A 100 21.42 17.83 -33.14
CA LEU A 100 20.82 18.61 -32.07
C LEU A 100 21.61 18.50 -30.76
N TYR A 101 22.07 17.29 -30.42
CA TYR A 101 22.92 17.06 -29.24
C TYR A 101 24.22 17.89 -29.32
N THR A 102 24.91 17.83 -30.45
CA THR A 102 26.15 18.57 -30.67
C THR A 102 25.94 20.10 -30.58
N GLN A 103 24.86 20.60 -31.20
CA GLN A 103 24.49 22.01 -31.16
C GLN A 103 24.21 22.48 -29.72
N ILE A 104 23.40 21.76 -28.95
CA ILE A 104 23.07 22.12 -27.57
C ILE A 104 24.34 22.08 -26.70
N THR A 105 25.23 21.12 -26.91
CA THR A 105 26.49 21.02 -26.16
C THR A 105 27.38 22.21 -26.41
N THR A 106 27.51 22.65 -27.68
CA THR A 106 28.26 23.84 -28.05
C THR A 106 27.65 25.11 -27.45
N ASP A 107 26.33 25.25 -27.52
CA ASP A 107 25.60 26.39 -26.95
C ASP A 107 25.75 26.47 -25.42
N LEU A 108 25.94 25.32 -24.76
CA LEU A 108 26.06 25.22 -23.30
C LEU A 108 27.40 25.79 -22.80
N GLU A 109 28.48 25.72 -23.59
CA GLU A 109 29.79 26.23 -23.24
C GLU A 109 29.77 27.77 -23.07
N GLY A 110 28.93 28.47 -23.86
CA GLY A 110 28.77 29.93 -23.78
C GLY A 110 27.59 30.41 -22.93
N ALA A 111 26.80 29.53 -22.34
CA ALA A 111 25.57 29.88 -21.65
C ALA A 111 25.75 30.05 -20.14
N SER A 112 25.07 31.06 -19.56
CA SER A 112 25.05 31.31 -18.11
C SER A 112 23.62 31.52 -17.58
N GLY A 113 23.42 31.37 -16.25
CA GLY A 113 22.14 31.65 -15.57
C GLY A 113 21.00 30.76 -16.04
N GLN A 114 19.82 31.32 -16.23
CA GLN A 114 18.61 30.60 -16.60
C GLN A 114 18.68 29.92 -17.98
N LYS A 115 19.40 30.51 -18.93
CA LYS A 115 19.62 29.94 -20.26
C LYS A 115 20.36 28.61 -20.16
N ARG A 116 21.36 28.50 -19.30
CA ARG A 116 22.11 27.28 -19.06
C ARG A 116 21.20 26.17 -18.44
N VAL A 117 20.37 26.53 -17.48
CA VAL A 117 19.42 25.56 -16.84
C VAL A 117 18.42 25.00 -17.87
N ARG A 118 17.92 25.86 -18.77
CA ARG A 118 17.03 25.44 -19.87
C ARG A 118 17.73 24.50 -20.84
N LEU A 119 18.94 24.84 -21.25
CA LEU A 119 19.75 24.02 -22.17
C LEU A 119 20.11 22.66 -21.54
N LEU A 120 20.42 22.61 -20.24
CA LEU A 120 20.68 21.35 -19.54
C LEU A 120 19.45 20.44 -19.54
N LYS A 121 18.26 20.98 -19.24
CA LYS A 121 17.01 20.20 -19.30
C LYS A 121 16.70 19.72 -20.71
N ARG A 122 17.01 20.53 -21.72
CA ARG A 122 16.83 20.17 -23.12
C ARG A 122 17.80 19.07 -23.53
N LEU A 123 19.06 19.19 -23.14
CA LEU A 123 20.10 18.19 -23.38
C LEU A 123 19.73 16.82 -22.75
N GLU A 124 19.24 16.81 -21.51
CA GLU A 124 18.79 15.61 -20.83
C GLU A 124 17.71 14.85 -21.62
N VAL A 125 16.73 15.57 -22.18
CA VAL A 125 15.68 14.97 -22.99
C VAL A 125 16.23 14.42 -24.30
N VAL A 126 17.06 15.17 -25.01
CA VAL A 126 17.68 14.76 -26.29
C VAL A 126 18.57 13.54 -26.08
N GLU A 127 19.37 13.52 -25.02
CA GLU A 127 20.23 12.40 -24.66
C GLU A 127 19.41 11.15 -24.34
N SER A 128 18.31 11.31 -23.60
CA SER A 128 17.41 10.20 -23.28
C SER A 128 16.80 9.55 -24.52
N PHE A 129 16.41 10.35 -25.52
CA PHE A 129 15.93 9.84 -26.81
C PHE A 129 17.05 9.13 -27.58
N ARG A 130 18.24 9.71 -27.61
CA ARG A 130 19.42 9.17 -28.30
C ARG A 130 19.83 7.82 -27.72
N GLN A 131 19.94 7.71 -26.39
CA GLN A 131 20.35 6.46 -25.71
C GLN A 131 19.30 5.36 -25.81
N SER A 132 18.02 5.71 -25.76
CA SER A 132 16.93 4.73 -25.83
C SER A 132 16.61 4.24 -27.25
N GLY A 133 17.12 4.93 -28.29
CA GLY A 133 16.77 4.64 -29.68
C GLY A 133 15.33 4.97 -30.07
N ASN A 134 14.61 5.72 -29.22
CA ASN A 134 13.26 6.18 -29.52
C ASN A 134 13.31 7.40 -30.45
N ARG A 135 12.32 7.49 -31.33
CA ARG A 135 12.21 8.63 -32.26
C ARG A 135 11.27 9.71 -31.70
N PRO A 136 11.60 11.00 -31.87
CA PRO A 136 10.77 12.09 -31.33
C PRO A 136 9.35 12.12 -31.88
N GLU A 137 9.12 11.72 -33.14
CA GLU A 137 7.80 11.68 -33.74
C GLU A 137 6.85 10.68 -33.09
N TRP A 138 7.34 9.71 -32.33
CA TRP A 138 6.51 8.74 -31.59
C TRP A 138 5.75 9.36 -30.41
N MET A 139 6.04 10.59 -30.03
CA MET A 139 5.23 11.36 -29.09
C MET A 139 3.87 11.77 -29.66
N ILE A 140 3.70 11.67 -30.98
CA ILE A 140 2.44 11.89 -31.68
C ILE A 140 1.85 10.53 -32.07
N LEU A 141 0.59 10.33 -31.77
CA LEU A 141 -0.10 9.07 -31.95
C LEU A 141 -0.89 9.04 -33.25
N ASP A 142 -0.67 8.02 -34.08
CA ASP A 142 -1.50 7.70 -35.25
C ASP A 142 -2.50 6.59 -34.95
N VAL A 143 -2.19 5.76 -33.98
CA VAL A 143 -2.98 4.61 -33.59
C VAL A 143 -3.09 4.58 -32.06
N ILE A 144 -4.29 4.37 -31.55
CA ILE A 144 -4.54 4.21 -30.10
C ILE A 144 -4.75 2.74 -29.79
N PRO A 145 -4.01 2.17 -28.84
CA PRO A 145 -4.26 0.82 -28.35
C PRO A 145 -5.55 0.76 -27.53
N VAL A 146 -6.33 -0.31 -27.74
CA VAL A 146 -7.54 -0.59 -26.96
C VAL A 146 -7.26 -1.74 -26.02
N ILE A 147 -7.42 -1.52 -24.72
CA ILE A 147 -7.18 -2.55 -23.71
C ILE A 147 -8.23 -3.68 -23.80
N PRO A 148 -7.87 -4.91 -23.37
CA PRO A 148 -8.78 -6.05 -23.43
C PRO A 148 -10.08 -5.83 -22.65
N PRO A 149 -11.21 -6.46 -23.04
CA PRO A 149 -12.51 -6.28 -22.38
C PRO A 149 -12.53 -6.63 -20.90
N ASP A 150 -11.71 -7.58 -20.45
CA ASP A 150 -11.66 -8.01 -19.05
C ASP A 150 -11.18 -6.89 -18.10
N ILE A 151 -10.37 -5.95 -18.60
CA ILE A 151 -9.87 -4.80 -17.83
C ILE A 151 -10.88 -3.65 -17.80
N ARG A 152 -11.84 -3.65 -18.72
CA ARG A 152 -12.95 -2.67 -18.84
C ARG A 152 -14.31 -3.35 -18.89
N PRO A 153 -14.69 -4.11 -17.86
CA PRO A 153 -15.84 -5.00 -17.91
C PRO A 153 -17.17 -4.23 -18.07
N MET A 154 -18.10 -4.89 -18.72
CA MET A 154 -19.51 -4.54 -18.76
C MET A 154 -20.29 -5.68 -18.11
N VAL A 155 -20.92 -5.42 -16.97
CA VAL A 155 -21.62 -6.43 -16.17
C VAL A 155 -23.12 -6.14 -16.17
N GLN A 156 -23.92 -7.16 -16.41
CA GLN A 156 -25.37 -7.06 -16.30
C GLN A 156 -25.77 -7.12 -14.83
N LEU A 157 -26.53 -6.12 -14.39
CA LEU A 157 -27.13 -6.06 -13.07
C LEU A 157 -28.54 -6.68 -13.08
N ASP A 158 -29.05 -7.01 -11.90
CA ASP A 158 -30.44 -7.43 -11.73
C ASP A 158 -31.40 -6.36 -12.28
N GLY A 159 -32.41 -6.80 -13.04
CA GLY A 159 -33.35 -5.91 -13.71
C GLY A 159 -32.94 -5.44 -15.11
N GLY A 160 -31.96 -6.11 -15.76
CA GLY A 160 -31.60 -5.87 -17.16
C GLY A 160 -30.75 -4.62 -17.40
N ARG A 161 -30.28 -3.95 -16.35
CA ARG A 161 -29.36 -2.80 -16.44
C ARG A 161 -27.93 -3.28 -16.56
N PHE A 162 -27.10 -2.51 -17.27
CA PHE A 162 -25.69 -2.78 -17.40
C PHE A 162 -24.86 -1.76 -16.60
N ALA A 163 -23.93 -2.27 -15.78
CA ALA A 163 -22.86 -1.45 -15.21
C ALA A 163 -21.64 -1.57 -16.11
N THR A 164 -21.10 -0.45 -16.54
CA THR A 164 -19.97 -0.40 -17.47
C THR A 164 -18.82 0.40 -16.88
N SER A 165 -17.60 0.05 -17.25
CA SER A 165 -16.41 0.85 -16.90
C SER A 165 -16.46 2.21 -17.61
N ASP A 166 -15.98 3.26 -16.92
CA ASP A 166 -15.87 4.60 -17.49
C ASP A 166 -15.00 4.63 -18.76
N LEU A 167 -14.03 3.72 -18.88
CA LEU A 167 -13.19 3.59 -20.07
C LEU A 167 -13.98 3.26 -21.33
N ASN A 168 -15.04 2.47 -21.25
CA ASN A 168 -15.89 2.15 -22.40
C ASN A 168 -16.55 3.41 -22.96
N ASP A 169 -16.97 4.34 -22.09
CA ASP A 169 -17.54 5.61 -22.56
C ASP A 169 -16.47 6.52 -23.19
N LEU A 170 -15.28 6.58 -22.62
CA LEU A 170 -14.16 7.33 -23.19
C LEU A 170 -13.71 6.78 -24.55
N TYR A 171 -13.58 5.46 -24.70
CA TYR A 171 -13.27 4.84 -25.99
C TYR A 171 -14.39 5.09 -27.01
N ARG A 172 -15.65 4.98 -26.61
CA ARG A 172 -16.78 5.28 -27.49
C ARG A 172 -16.75 6.72 -28.00
N ARG A 173 -16.43 7.69 -27.14
CA ARG A 173 -16.27 9.10 -27.56
C ARG A 173 -15.16 9.28 -28.59
N VAL A 174 -14.02 8.64 -28.37
CA VAL A 174 -12.91 8.66 -29.34
C VAL A 174 -13.32 8.05 -30.68
N ILE A 175 -13.96 6.89 -30.68
CA ILE A 175 -14.42 6.22 -31.90
C ILE A 175 -15.43 7.07 -32.65
N ASN A 176 -16.41 7.63 -31.96
CA ASN A 176 -17.45 8.47 -32.60
C ASN A 176 -16.83 9.73 -33.25
N ARG A 177 -15.90 10.40 -32.55
CA ARG A 177 -15.21 11.56 -33.10
C ARG A 177 -14.32 11.19 -34.27
N ASN A 178 -13.61 10.08 -34.18
CA ASN A 178 -12.76 9.58 -35.27
C ASN A 178 -13.57 9.25 -36.51
N ASN A 179 -14.67 8.52 -36.39
CA ASN A 179 -15.54 8.16 -37.51
C ASN A 179 -16.19 9.37 -38.17
N ARG A 180 -16.59 10.36 -37.34
CA ARG A 180 -17.13 11.63 -37.83
C ARG A 180 -16.09 12.42 -38.61
N LEU A 181 -14.86 12.50 -38.12
CA LEU A 181 -13.76 13.19 -38.79
C LEU A 181 -13.42 12.49 -40.12
N ALA A 182 -13.33 11.14 -40.14
CA ALA A 182 -13.07 10.39 -41.36
C ALA A 182 -14.12 10.69 -42.42
N ARG A 183 -15.42 10.69 -42.05
CA ARG A 183 -16.51 11.00 -42.99
C ARG A 183 -16.47 12.45 -43.48
N LEU A 184 -16.07 13.42 -42.65
CA LEU A 184 -15.93 14.83 -43.06
C LEU A 184 -14.76 14.99 -44.06
N LEU A 185 -13.68 14.26 -43.88
CA LEU A 185 -12.54 14.24 -44.80
C LEU A 185 -12.91 13.64 -46.14
N GLU A 186 -13.67 12.54 -46.15
CA GLU A 186 -14.19 11.92 -47.38
C GLU A 186 -15.15 12.86 -48.16
N LEU A 187 -15.94 13.64 -47.44
CA LEU A 187 -16.90 14.59 -48.04
C LEU A 187 -16.24 15.93 -48.40
N GLN A 188 -14.94 16.11 -48.19
CA GLN A 188 -14.24 17.36 -48.42
C GLN A 188 -14.93 18.60 -47.82
N ALA A 189 -15.35 18.44 -46.55
CA ALA A 189 -16.03 19.49 -45.77
C ALA A 189 -15.15 20.73 -45.63
N PRO A 190 -15.75 21.93 -45.38
CA PRO A 190 -14.96 23.17 -45.16
C PRO A 190 -13.94 23.03 -44.05
N ASP A 191 -12.75 23.60 -44.25
CA ASP A 191 -11.61 23.50 -43.32
C ASP A 191 -11.94 23.89 -41.88
N ILE A 192 -12.78 24.88 -41.64
CA ILE A 192 -13.19 25.31 -40.31
C ILE A 192 -13.87 24.15 -39.55
N ILE A 193 -14.69 23.36 -40.24
CA ILE A 193 -15.40 22.21 -39.65
C ILE A 193 -14.39 21.07 -39.36
N ILE A 194 -13.49 20.80 -40.32
CA ILE A 194 -12.46 19.77 -40.18
C ILE A 194 -11.52 20.12 -39.01
N ARG A 195 -11.06 21.35 -38.90
CA ARG A 195 -10.21 21.81 -37.77
C ARG A 195 -10.90 21.66 -36.42
N ASN A 196 -12.16 22.03 -36.34
CA ASN A 196 -12.92 21.88 -35.10
C ASN A 196 -13.09 20.40 -34.71
N GLU A 197 -13.35 19.52 -35.65
CA GLU A 197 -13.48 18.08 -35.37
C GLU A 197 -12.13 17.44 -35.03
N LYS A 198 -11.02 17.85 -35.67
CA LYS A 198 -9.64 17.47 -35.30
C LYS A 198 -9.33 17.90 -33.85
N ARG A 199 -9.71 19.12 -33.45
CA ARG A 199 -9.55 19.61 -32.07
C ARG A 199 -10.38 18.79 -31.10
N MET A 200 -11.63 18.46 -31.43
CA MET A 200 -12.49 17.62 -30.57
C MET A 200 -11.96 16.18 -30.45
N LEU A 201 -11.36 15.62 -31.50
CA LEU A 201 -10.69 14.32 -31.45
C LEU A 201 -9.47 14.37 -30.52
N GLN A 202 -8.64 15.42 -30.61
CA GLN A 202 -7.51 15.65 -29.70
C GLN A 202 -7.99 15.71 -28.26
N GLU A 203 -9.05 16.45 -27.95
CA GLU A 203 -9.62 16.54 -26.62
C GLU A 203 -10.20 15.21 -26.11
N ALA A 204 -10.84 14.42 -26.98
CA ALA A 204 -11.36 13.11 -26.63
C ALA A 204 -10.23 12.12 -26.27
N VAL A 205 -9.12 12.15 -27.02
CA VAL A 205 -7.94 11.31 -26.71
C VAL A 205 -7.25 11.77 -25.42
N ASP A 206 -7.14 13.07 -25.20
CA ASP A 206 -6.59 13.63 -23.95
C ASP A 206 -7.41 13.16 -22.74
N SER A 207 -8.73 13.18 -22.84
CA SER A 207 -9.64 12.68 -21.79
C SER A 207 -9.51 11.17 -21.56
N LEU A 208 -9.28 10.38 -22.61
CA LEU A 208 -9.05 8.95 -22.49
C LEU A 208 -7.76 8.64 -21.73
N ILE A 209 -6.68 9.36 -22.01
CA ILE A 209 -5.37 9.10 -21.40
C ILE A 209 -5.30 9.70 -19.99
N ASP A 210 -5.64 10.95 -19.80
CA ASP A 210 -5.55 11.66 -18.51
C ASP A 210 -6.66 12.72 -18.39
N ASN A 211 -7.83 12.31 -17.93
CA ASN A 211 -8.98 13.18 -17.81
C ASN A 211 -8.76 14.27 -16.76
N GLY A 212 -9.02 15.53 -17.13
CA GLY A 212 -8.86 16.70 -16.24
C GLY A 212 -7.46 17.29 -16.22
N ARG A 213 -6.50 16.77 -16.97
CA ARG A 213 -5.17 17.36 -17.09
C ARG A 213 -5.14 18.67 -17.84
N LYS A 214 -6.04 18.82 -18.80
CA LYS A 214 -6.27 20.06 -19.54
C LYS A 214 -7.71 20.53 -19.30
N GLY A 215 -7.88 21.55 -18.49
CA GLY A 215 -9.16 22.19 -18.25
C GLY A 215 -10.15 21.34 -17.43
N ARG A 216 -11.44 21.51 -17.69
CA ARG A 216 -12.48 20.79 -16.96
C ARG A 216 -12.53 19.33 -17.37
N PRO A 217 -12.61 18.40 -16.40
CA PRO A 217 -12.71 16.98 -16.70
C PRO A 217 -14.04 16.66 -17.39
N VAL A 218 -14.01 15.66 -18.26
CA VAL A 218 -15.22 15.07 -18.84
C VAL A 218 -15.97 14.32 -17.73
N THR A 219 -17.26 14.61 -17.58
CA THR A 219 -18.09 14.05 -16.52
C THR A 219 -19.12 13.06 -17.08
N GLY A 220 -19.50 12.12 -16.22
CA GLY A 220 -20.62 11.21 -16.44
C GLY A 220 -21.89 11.68 -15.70
N PRO A 221 -22.82 10.78 -15.42
CA PRO A 221 -24.02 11.06 -14.62
C PRO A 221 -23.63 11.66 -13.26
N ASN A 222 -24.45 12.58 -12.77
CA ASN A 222 -24.23 13.30 -11.50
C ASN A 222 -22.94 14.14 -11.43
N ASN A 223 -22.47 14.66 -12.57
CA ASN A 223 -21.25 15.46 -12.67
C ASN A 223 -19.97 14.79 -12.10
N ARG A 224 -19.95 13.47 -11.96
CA ARG A 224 -18.78 12.73 -11.54
C ARG A 224 -17.76 12.68 -12.68
N PRO A 225 -16.48 13.06 -12.44
CA PRO A 225 -15.42 12.90 -13.44
C PRO A 225 -15.24 11.44 -13.83
N LEU A 226 -15.10 11.17 -15.13
CA LEU A 226 -14.84 9.82 -15.63
C LEU A 226 -13.41 9.41 -15.33
N LYS A 227 -13.23 8.15 -14.93
CA LYS A 227 -11.92 7.58 -14.61
C LYS A 227 -11.17 7.22 -15.89
N SER A 228 -10.07 7.93 -16.16
CA SER A 228 -9.22 7.72 -17.33
C SER A 228 -8.18 6.60 -17.13
N LEU A 229 -7.41 6.29 -18.18
CA LEU A 229 -6.31 5.33 -18.09
C LEU A 229 -5.26 5.69 -17.03
N SER A 230 -4.88 6.97 -16.95
CA SER A 230 -3.96 7.46 -15.92
C SER A 230 -4.51 7.28 -14.52
N ASP A 231 -5.80 7.52 -14.31
CA ASP A 231 -6.45 7.38 -13.02
C ASP A 231 -6.54 5.93 -12.55
N MET A 232 -6.47 4.98 -13.47
CA MET A 232 -6.35 3.57 -13.13
C MET A 232 -5.00 3.20 -12.51
N LEU A 233 -3.98 4.01 -12.73
CA LEU A 233 -2.62 3.80 -12.22
C LEU A 233 -2.30 4.66 -10.99
N LYS A 234 -2.90 5.86 -10.92
CA LYS A 234 -2.64 6.88 -9.88
C LYS A 234 -3.42 6.65 -8.59
N GLY A 235 -2.87 7.20 -7.49
CA GLY A 235 -3.57 7.32 -6.21
C GLY A 235 -3.72 6.01 -5.43
N LYS A 236 -4.49 6.07 -4.34
CA LYS A 236 -4.73 4.94 -3.43
C LYS A 236 -5.48 3.78 -4.07
N GLN A 237 -6.37 4.08 -5.02
CA GLN A 237 -7.20 3.12 -5.74
C GLN A 237 -6.60 2.73 -7.10
N GLY A 238 -5.41 3.23 -7.42
CA GLY A 238 -4.70 2.88 -8.62
C GLY A 238 -4.05 1.50 -8.55
N ARG A 239 -3.70 0.96 -9.72
CA ARG A 239 -3.13 -0.40 -9.85
C ARG A 239 -1.87 -0.59 -9.01
N PHE A 240 -0.99 0.41 -8.95
CA PHE A 240 0.26 0.31 -8.19
C PHE A 240 0.00 0.13 -6.70
N ARG A 241 -0.78 1.01 -6.08
CA ARG A 241 -1.00 0.99 -4.63
C ARG A 241 -2.01 -0.05 -4.17
N GLN A 242 -3.02 -0.35 -4.97
CA GLN A 242 -4.11 -1.26 -4.58
C GLN A 242 -3.81 -2.73 -4.89
N ASN A 243 -3.11 -3.03 -6.00
CA ASN A 243 -2.96 -4.40 -6.50
C ASN A 243 -1.52 -4.89 -6.62
N LEU A 244 -0.51 -3.99 -6.70
CA LEU A 244 0.89 -4.37 -6.87
C LEU A 244 1.72 -4.22 -5.61
N LEU A 245 1.63 -3.11 -4.90
CA LEU A 245 2.32 -2.90 -3.62
C LEU A 245 1.69 -3.66 -2.46
N GLY A 246 0.42 -4.03 -2.60
CA GLY A 246 -0.30 -4.84 -1.63
C GLY A 246 -1.42 -5.59 -2.32
N LYS A 247 -1.65 -6.84 -1.91
CA LYS A 247 -2.69 -7.70 -2.44
C LYS A 247 -3.52 -8.28 -1.31
N ARG A 248 -4.78 -8.61 -1.59
CA ARG A 248 -5.56 -9.47 -0.70
C ARG A 248 -4.98 -10.87 -0.77
N VAL A 249 -4.81 -11.48 0.40
CA VAL A 249 -4.20 -12.81 0.53
C VAL A 249 -5.17 -13.80 1.14
N ASP A 250 -5.05 -15.07 0.73
CA ASP A 250 -5.76 -16.19 1.33
C ASP A 250 -5.11 -16.60 2.67
N TYR A 251 -5.74 -17.50 3.40
CA TYR A 251 -5.29 -17.98 4.71
C TYR A 251 -5.11 -16.84 5.71
N SER A 252 -6.02 -15.90 5.69
CA SER A 252 -6.09 -14.76 6.60
C SER A 252 -7.51 -14.54 7.09
N GLY A 253 -7.61 -14.03 8.30
CA GLY A 253 -8.87 -13.69 8.92
C GLY A 253 -8.75 -12.44 9.77
N ARG A 254 -9.87 -11.94 10.25
CA ARG A 254 -9.92 -10.76 11.10
C ARG A 254 -10.97 -10.94 12.18
N SER A 255 -10.64 -10.54 13.41
CA SER A 255 -11.59 -10.55 14.53
C SER A 255 -11.24 -9.48 15.56
N VAL A 256 -12.17 -9.23 16.45
CA VAL A 256 -11.98 -8.36 17.62
C VAL A 256 -10.98 -9.01 18.58
N ILE A 257 -10.21 -8.20 19.29
CA ILE A 257 -9.26 -8.66 20.30
C ILE A 257 -9.82 -8.48 21.71
N VAL A 258 -9.46 -9.41 22.58
CA VAL A 258 -9.71 -9.32 24.02
C VAL A 258 -8.44 -9.67 24.78
N VAL A 259 -8.37 -9.28 26.04
CA VAL A 259 -7.22 -9.58 26.89
C VAL A 259 -7.16 -11.08 27.21
N GLY A 260 -5.95 -11.64 27.16
CA GLY A 260 -5.67 -13.02 27.58
C GLY A 260 -4.50 -13.06 28.56
N PRO A 261 -4.71 -12.71 29.85
CA PRO A 261 -3.63 -12.68 30.84
C PRO A 261 -3.05 -14.06 31.16
N GLU A 262 -3.82 -15.12 30.89
CA GLU A 262 -3.40 -16.51 31.07
C GLU A 262 -2.39 -17.00 30.01
N LEU A 263 -2.26 -16.29 28.91
CA LEU A 263 -1.37 -16.65 27.81
C LEU A 263 0.10 -16.41 28.17
N LYS A 264 0.98 -17.26 27.62
CA LYS A 264 2.40 -16.98 27.59
C LYS A 264 2.70 -15.84 26.59
N MET A 265 3.83 -15.17 26.74
CA MET A 265 4.22 -14.03 25.88
C MET A 265 4.28 -14.40 24.38
N TYR A 266 4.63 -15.64 24.07
CA TYR A 266 4.72 -16.15 22.70
C TYR A 266 3.41 -16.76 22.19
N GLN A 267 2.33 -16.76 22.99
CA GLN A 267 1.05 -17.37 22.64
C GLN A 267 -0.01 -16.32 22.29
N CYS A 268 -0.94 -16.72 21.44
CA CYS A 268 -2.17 -15.98 21.19
C CYS A 268 -3.36 -16.94 21.25
N GLY A 269 -4.50 -16.42 21.66
CA GLY A 269 -5.75 -17.19 21.64
C GLY A 269 -6.43 -17.06 20.27
N LEU A 270 -6.55 -18.14 19.54
CA LEU A 270 -7.23 -18.19 18.25
C LEU A 270 -8.58 -18.89 18.41
N PRO A 271 -9.70 -18.25 18.02
CA PRO A 271 -11.02 -18.91 18.04
C PRO A 271 -11.00 -20.21 17.24
N LYS A 272 -11.53 -21.27 17.81
CA LYS A 272 -11.49 -22.61 17.19
C LYS A 272 -12.16 -22.66 15.81
N GLU A 273 -13.27 -21.95 15.61
CA GLU A 273 -13.95 -21.87 14.31
C GLU A 273 -13.08 -21.17 13.26
N MET A 274 -12.42 -20.07 13.63
CA MET A 274 -11.47 -19.36 12.77
C MET A 274 -10.25 -20.23 12.45
N ALA A 275 -9.70 -20.91 13.45
CA ALA A 275 -8.56 -21.81 13.28
C ALA A 275 -8.88 -22.96 12.32
N LEU A 276 -10.07 -23.55 12.41
CA LEU A 276 -10.50 -24.61 11.51
C LEU A 276 -10.53 -24.14 10.04
N GLU A 277 -11.01 -22.94 9.78
CA GLU A 277 -11.05 -22.41 8.43
C GLU A 277 -9.67 -22.01 7.90
N LEU A 278 -8.85 -21.39 8.73
CA LEU A 278 -7.48 -20.98 8.36
C LEU A 278 -6.55 -22.17 8.10
N PHE A 279 -6.63 -23.20 8.93
CA PHE A 279 -5.80 -24.42 8.84
C PHE A 279 -6.45 -25.56 8.04
N LYS A 280 -7.55 -25.29 7.34
CA LYS A 280 -8.32 -26.30 6.60
C LYS A 280 -7.47 -27.25 5.73
N PRO A 281 -6.52 -26.80 4.89
CA PRO A 281 -5.68 -27.69 4.10
C PRO A 281 -4.81 -28.62 4.94
N PHE A 282 -4.26 -28.12 6.03
CA PHE A 282 -3.40 -28.88 6.94
C PHE A 282 -4.19 -29.93 7.70
N VAL A 283 -5.41 -29.58 8.14
CA VAL A 283 -6.33 -30.51 8.81
C VAL A 283 -6.77 -31.60 7.83
N MET A 284 -7.15 -31.26 6.61
CA MET A 284 -7.50 -32.24 5.58
C MET A 284 -6.36 -33.20 5.27
N LYS A 285 -5.14 -32.69 5.14
CA LYS A 285 -3.93 -33.50 4.95
C LYS A 285 -3.76 -34.49 6.12
N ARG A 286 -3.85 -33.99 7.35
CA ARG A 286 -3.70 -34.82 8.56
C ARG A 286 -4.75 -35.93 8.65
N LEU A 287 -6.02 -35.61 8.34
CA LEU A 287 -7.11 -36.60 8.35
C LEU A 287 -6.87 -37.73 7.34
N VAL A 288 -6.30 -37.43 6.17
CA VAL A 288 -5.95 -38.45 5.18
C VAL A 288 -4.73 -39.27 5.62
N GLU A 289 -3.70 -38.65 6.17
CA GLU A 289 -2.49 -39.33 6.69
C GLU A 289 -2.80 -40.29 7.83
N THR A 290 -3.68 -39.89 8.74
CA THR A 290 -4.13 -40.74 9.86
C THR A 290 -5.14 -41.81 9.47
N LYS A 291 -5.50 -41.88 8.16
CA LYS A 291 -6.54 -42.80 7.63
C LYS A 291 -7.92 -42.66 8.28
N ALA A 292 -8.19 -41.55 8.96
CA ALA A 292 -9.51 -41.22 9.49
C ALA A 292 -10.55 -41.03 8.37
N VAL A 293 -10.09 -40.64 7.18
CA VAL A 293 -10.87 -40.50 5.95
C VAL A 293 -10.13 -41.10 4.74
N VAL A 294 -10.91 -41.58 3.78
CA VAL A 294 -10.35 -42.32 2.62
C VAL A 294 -9.73 -41.41 1.56
N ASN A 295 -10.29 -40.21 1.36
CA ASN A 295 -9.84 -39.29 0.32
C ASN A 295 -10.10 -37.83 0.70
N ILE A 296 -9.57 -36.90 -0.10
CA ILE A 296 -9.69 -35.44 0.11
C ILE A 296 -11.16 -34.98 0.06
N LYS A 297 -12.01 -35.59 -0.78
CA LYS A 297 -13.45 -35.24 -0.82
C LYS A 297 -14.16 -35.59 0.50
N ALA A 298 -13.83 -36.75 1.08
CA ALA A 298 -14.33 -37.15 2.36
C ALA A 298 -13.81 -36.27 3.51
N ALA A 299 -12.52 -35.89 3.45
CA ALA A 299 -11.92 -34.93 4.38
C ALA A 299 -12.64 -33.58 4.36
N ARG A 300 -12.92 -33.04 3.18
CA ARG A 300 -13.67 -31.77 3.04
C ARG A 300 -15.06 -31.85 3.67
N LYS A 301 -15.81 -32.91 3.40
CA LYS A 301 -17.12 -33.14 4.01
C LYS A 301 -17.06 -33.34 5.53
N ALA A 302 -16.00 -33.97 6.05
CA ALA A 302 -15.78 -34.11 7.48
C ALA A 302 -15.53 -32.75 8.14
N VAL A 303 -14.72 -31.91 7.55
CA VAL A 303 -14.43 -30.54 8.02
C VAL A 303 -15.70 -29.68 7.98
N GLU A 304 -16.47 -29.70 6.89
CA GLU A 304 -17.73 -28.96 6.74
C GLU A 304 -18.78 -29.36 7.79
N ARG A 305 -18.76 -30.62 8.23
CA ARG A 305 -19.64 -31.15 9.28
C ARG A 305 -19.07 -31.02 10.69
N ALA A 306 -17.87 -30.49 10.84
CA ALA A 306 -17.17 -30.30 12.11
C ALA A 306 -17.20 -31.58 13.02
N LYS A 307 -16.83 -32.73 12.45
CA LYS A 307 -16.79 -33.97 13.20
C LYS A 307 -15.79 -33.91 14.36
N PRO A 308 -15.95 -34.67 15.45
CA PRO A 308 -15.00 -34.69 16.58
C PRO A 308 -13.56 -34.96 16.18
N GLU A 309 -13.31 -35.89 15.25
CA GLU A 309 -11.98 -36.22 14.70
C GLU A 309 -11.27 -35.03 14.06
N VAL A 310 -12.02 -34.04 13.54
CA VAL A 310 -11.49 -32.83 12.94
C VAL A 310 -10.88 -31.93 14.00
N TRP A 311 -11.49 -31.81 15.16
CA TRP A 311 -10.97 -31.00 16.26
C TRP A 311 -9.69 -31.59 16.84
N ASP A 312 -9.59 -32.90 16.96
CA ASP A 312 -8.37 -33.61 17.39
C ASP A 312 -7.24 -33.38 16.40
N ALA A 313 -7.54 -33.48 15.10
CA ALA A 313 -6.57 -33.19 14.03
C ALA A 313 -6.13 -31.71 14.05
N LEU A 314 -7.03 -30.77 14.28
CA LEU A 314 -6.74 -29.35 14.37
C LEU A 314 -5.78 -29.04 15.54
N GLU A 315 -6.03 -29.63 16.71
CA GLU A 315 -5.18 -29.44 17.87
C GLU A 315 -3.73 -29.89 17.62
N VAL A 316 -3.55 -31.01 16.93
CA VAL A 316 -2.22 -31.51 16.56
C VAL A 316 -1.54 -30.62 15.52
N VAL A 317 -2.28 -30.15 14.52
CA VAL A 317 -1.75 -29.31 13.43
C VAL A 317 -1.31 -27.94 13.93
N ILE A 318 -2.01 -27.37 14.90
CA ILE A 318 -1.70 -26.04 15.44
C ILE A 318 -0.41 -26.06 16.26
N LYS A 319 -0.05 -27.16 16.90
CA LYS A 319 1.17 -27.25 17.71
C LYS A 319 2.40 -27.00 16.87
N GLY A 320 3.15 -25.94 17.23
CA GLY A 320 4.38 -25.57 16.54
C GLY A 320 4.18 -24.91 15.18
N HIS A 321 2.97 -24.53 14.81
CA HIS A 321 2.70 -23.75 13.60
C HIS A 321 2.40 -22.30 13.98
N PRO A 322 3.37 -21.36 13.82
CA PRO A 322 3.17 -19.97 14.21
C PRO A 322 2.16 -19.27 13.29
N VAL A 323 1.45 -18.32 13.84
CA VAL A 323 0.58 -17.40 13.09
C VAL A 323 1.08 -15.98 13.26
N LEU A 324 0.82 -15.12 12.28
CA LEU A 324 1.15 -13.71 12.33
C LEU A 324 -0.08 -12.91 12.70
N LEU A 325 0.03 -12.05 13.72
CA LEU A 325 -0.98 -11.07 14.07
C LEU A 325 -0.56 -9.68 13.61
N ASN A 326 -1.50 -8.95 13.02
CA ASN A 326 -1.29 -7.59 12.55
C ASN A 326 -2.42 -6.67 13.02
N ARG A 327 -2.07 -5.46 13.48
CA ARG A 327 -3.03 -4.38 13.72
C ARG A 327 -2.76 -3.22 12.78
N ALA A 328 -3.79 -2.72 12.13
CA ALA A 328 -3.72 -1.50 11.35
C ALA A 328 -3.96 -0.25 12.25
N PRO A 329 -3.21 0.86 12.07
CA PRO A 329 -2.12 1.06 11.12
C PRO A 329 -0.80 0.39 11.57
N THR A 330 -0.08 -0.23 10.65
CA THR A 330 1.24 -0.81 10.92
C THR A 330 2.30 0.30 10.80
N LEU A 331 2.66 0.91 11.94
CA LEU A 331 3.58 2.06 11.98
C LEU A 331 5.05 1.65 11.99
N HIS A 332 5.37 0.47 12.52
CA HIS A 332 6.71 -0.06 12.65
C HIS A 332 6.70 -1.59 12.58
N ARG A 333 7.86 -2.21 12.53
CA ARG A 333 7.98 -3.67 12.33
C ARG A 333 7.29 -4.52 13.39
N LEU A 334 7.17 -4.02 14.62
CA LEU A 334 6.49 -4.72 15.72
C LEU A 334 4.96 -4.69 15.62
N GLY A 335 4.40 -3.99 14.64
CA GLY A 335 2.98 -4.07 14.29
C GLY A 335 2.57 -5.38 13.62
N ILE A 336 3.55 -6.24 13.29
CA ILE A 336 3.36 -7.63 12.84
C ILE A 336 4.27 -8.51 13.67
N GLN A 337 3.69 -9.41 14.45
CA GLN A 337 4.46 -10.36 15.28
C GLN A 337 3.90 -11.76 15.12
N ALA A 338 4.76 -12.76 15.30
CA ALA A 338 4.39 -14.17 15.29
C ALA A 338 4.05 -14.66 16.71
N PHE A 339 3.07 -15.53 16.78
CA PHE A 339 2.62 -16.17 18.00
C PHE A 339 2.35 -17.64 17.75
N GLU A 340 2.48 -18.47 18.78
CA GLU A 340 1.97 -19.83 18.76
C GLU A 340 0.48 -19.80 19.12
N PRO A 341 -0.42 -20.28 18.25
CA PRO A 341 -1.85 -20.24 18.51
C PRO A 341 -2.26 -21.28 19.56
N VAL A 342 -3.15 -20.87 20.44
CA VAL A 342 -3.86 -21.72 21.39
C VAL A 342 -5.35 -21.59 21.08
N LEU A 343 -6.05 -22.70 20.97
CA LEU A 343 -7.48 -22.70 20.71
C LEU A 343 -8.26 -22.16 21.91
N VAL A 344 -9.14 -21.22 21.63
CA VAL A 344 -10.02 -20.62 22.63
C VAL A 344 -11.48 -20.67 22.17
N GLU A 345 -12.38 -20.69 23.13
CA GLU A 345 -13.83 -20.59 22.88
C GLU A 345 -14.19 -19.14 22.56
N GLY A 346 -15.31 -18.95 21.87
CA GLY A 346 -15.80 -17.64 21.46
C GLY A 346 -15.34 -17.26 20.04
N ARG A 347 -15.46 -15.98 19.71
CA ARG A 347 -15.16 -15.43 18.39
C ARG A 347 -14.08 -14.35 18.41
N ALA A 348 -13.58 -13.98 19.59
CA ALA A 348 -12.57 -12.97 19.78
C ALA A 348 -11.17 -13.60 19.89
N LEU A 349 -10.18 -12.90 19.32
CA LEU A 349 -8.77 -13.24 19.51
C LEU A 349 -8.34 -12.85 20.92
N LYS A 350 -7.61 -13.71 21.61
CA LYS A 350 -6.97 -13.34 22.88
C LYS A 350 -5.54 -12.92 22.64
N LEU A 351 -5.19 -11.77 23.20
CA LEU A 351 -3.85 -11.16 23.05
C LEU A 351 -3.23 -10.98 24.43
N HIS A 352 -1.93 -11.31 24.53
CA HIS A 352 -1.18 -11.07 25.75
C HIS A 352 -1.10 -9.57 26.06
N PRO A 353 -1.38 -9.12 27.29
CA PRO A 353 -1.46 -7.70 27.60
C PRO A 353 -0.14 -6.94 27.41
N LEU A 354 1.03 -7.57 27.58
CA LEU A 354 2.34 -6.92 27.41
C LEU A 354 2.69 -6.58 25.96
N VAL A 355 2.10 -7.25 24.98
CA VAL A 355 2.33 -6.94 23.56
C VAL A 355 1.46 -5.81 23.03
N CYS A 356 0.45 -5.38 23.79
CA CYS A 356 -0.46 -4.29 23.39
C CYS A 356 0.29 -2.98 23.13
N THR A 357 1.35 -2.70 23.88
CA THR A 357 2.19 -1.51 23.71
C THR A 357 2.85 -1.49 22.33
N ALA A 358 3.37 -2.62 21.86
CA ALA A 358 3.99 -2.75 20.54
C ALA A 358 2.98 -2.54 19.39
N TYR A 359 1.75 -3.03 19.57
CA TYR A 359 0.67 -2.85 18.60
C TYR A 359 -0.06 -1.52 18.72
N ASN A 360 0.17 -0.76 19.80
CA ASN A 360 -0.69 0.36 20.19
C ASN A 360 -2.17 -0.03 20.20
N ALA A 361 -2.46 -1.21 20.76
CA ALA A 361 -3.78 -1.82 20.79
C ALA A 361 -4.44 -1.63 22.16
N ASP A 362 -5.73 -1.41 22.17
CA ASP A 362 -6.60 -1.45 23.34
C ASP A 362 -7.78 -2.40 23.10
N PHE A 363 -8.55 -2.67 24.15
CA PHE A 363 -9.63 -3.63 24.10
C PHE A 363 -11.02 -3.00 24.07
N ASP A 364 -11.12 -1.84 23.42
CA ASP A 364 -12.36 -1.06 23.26
C ASP A 364 -13.18 -1.42 21.99
N GLY A 365 -12.78 -2.46 21.29
CA GLY A 365 -13.37 -2.90 20.03
C GLY A 365 -12.36 -2.98 18.88
N ASP A 366 -11.08 -2.84 19.17
CA ASP A 366 -10.01 -3.03 18.19
C ASP A 366 -10.06 -4.41 17.54
N GLN A 367 -9.71 -4.46 16.27
CA GLN A 367 -9.60 -5.68 15.48
C GLN A 367 -8.17 -5.92 15.03
N MET A 368 -7.79 -7.20 14.96
CA MET A 368 -6.51 -7.63 14.41
C MET A 368 -6.70 -8.65 13.31
N ALA A 369 -5.81 -8.63 12.33
CA ALA A 369 -5.74 -9.63 11.27
C ALA A 369 -4.81 -10.77 11.69
N VAL A 370 -5.19 -11.98 11.30
CA VAL A 370 -4.40 -13.21 11.48
C VAL A 370 -3.97 -13.73 10.12
N HIS A 371 -2.71 -14.08 9.97
CA HIS A 371 -2.16 -14.68 8.75
C HIS A 371 -1.44 -15.98 9.09
N VAL A 372 -1.61 -16.99 8.26
CA VAL A 372 -0.98 -18.31 8.44
C VAL A 372 0.16 -18.47 7.43
N PRO A 373 1.43 -18.56 7.87
CA PRO A 373 2.53 -18.94 7.00
C PRO A 373 2.33 -20.36 6.47
N LEU A 374 2.51 -20.58 5.17
CA LEU A 374 2.23 -21.87 4.53
C LEU A 374 3.48 -22.73 4.34
N SER A 375 4.59 -22.15 3.84
CA SER A 375 5.82 -22.90 3.59
C SER A 375 6.63 -23.12 4.86
N ALA A 376 7.51 -24.12 4.84
CA ALA A 376 8.41 -24.41 5.95
C ALA A 376 9.38 -23.25 6.22
N GLU A 377 9.86 -22.61 5.14
CA GLU A 377 10.74 -21.44 5.21
C GLU A 377 10.04 -20.27 5.88
N ALA A 378 8.78 -19.97 5.46
CA ALA A 378 7.99 -18.90 6.06
C ALA A 378 7.68 -19.15 7.54
N GLN A 379 7.40 -20.39 7.93
CA GLN A 379 7.21 -20.79 9.33
C GLN A 379 8.51 -20.63 10.14
N ALA A 380 9.65 -20.98 9.56
CA ALA A 380 10.96 -20.80 10.20
C ALA A 380 11.27 -19.33 10.42
N GLU A 381 11.07 -18.48 9.42
CA GLU A 381 11.24 -17.02 9.55
C GLU A 381 10.29 -16.44 10.61
N ALA A 382 9.03 -16.84 10.63
CA ALA A 382 8.07 -16.42 11.64
C ALA A 382 8.54 -16.78 13.06
N ARG A 383 9.07 -17.99 13.24
CA ARG A 383 9.55 -18.49 14.53
C ARG A 383 10.85 -17.83 14.99
N PHE A 384 11.83 -17.69 14.11
CA PHE A 384 13.16 -17.20 14.51
C PHE A 384 13.29 -15.67 14.49
N LEU A 385 12.60 -14.99 13.58
CA LEU A 385 12.74 -13.55 13.42
C LEU A 385 11.56 -12.75 13.98
N MET A 386 10.34 -13.28 13.92
CA MET A 386 9.11 -12.52 14.18
C MET A 386 8.40 -12.89 15.49
N LEU A 387 8.83 -13.94 16.19
CA LEU A 387 8.18 -14.36 17.44
C LEU A 387 8.21 -13.21 18.47
N ALA A 388 7.09 -12.97 19.14
CA ALA A 388 6.96 -11.89 20.10
C ALA A 388 8.00 -11.95 21.23
N ALA A 389 8.29 -13.15 21.73
CA ALA A 389 9.30 -13.37 22.78
C ALA A 389 10.73 -12.99 22.35
N GLY A 390 11.05 -13.01 21.06
CA GLY A 390 12.35 -12.60 20.52
C GLY A 390 12.48 -11.10 20.26
N ASN A 391 11.38 -10.34 20.30
CA ASN A 391 11.33 -8.93 19.91
C ASN A 391 10.93 -8.04 21.09
N LEU A 392 11.66 -8.13 22.18
CA LEU A 392 11.39 -7.41 23.43
C LEU A 392 11.90 -5.97 23.43
N LEU A 393 12.82 -5.63 22.51
CA LEU A 393 13.47 -4.32 22.44
C LEU A 393 12.97 -3.50 21.26
N LYS A 394 12.82 -2.19 21.46
CA LYS A 394 12.48 -1.25 20.39
C LYS A 394 13.64 -1.11 19.41
N PRO A 395 13.40 -1.18 18.10
CA PRO A 395 14.47 -1.00 17.11
C PRO A 395 14.99 0.46 17.02
N SER A 396 14.27 1.44 17.58
CA SER A 396 14.64 2.86 17.54
C SER A 396 15.72 3.22 18.55
N ASP A 397 15.60 2.75 19.79
CA ASP A 397 16.42 3.18 20.93
C ASP A 397 16.93 2.01 21.80
N GLY A 398 16.58 0.78 21.47
CA GLY A 398 16.98 -0.40 22.22
C GLY A 398 16.32 -0.56 23.60
N ARG A 399 15.35 0.28 23.94
CA ARG A 399 14.62 0.16 25.22
C ARG A 399 13.59 -0.97 25.16
N PRO A 400 13.21 -1.56 26.31
CA PRO A 400 12.14 -2.56 26.34
C PRO A 400 10.82 -2.01 25.80
N VAL A 401 10.11 -2.80 24.99
CA VAL A 401 8.75 -2.51 24.52
C VAL A 401 7.72 -3.08 25.48
N CYS A 402 7.97 -4.29 25.97
CA CYS A 402 7.06 -5.04 26.82
C CYS A 402 7.32 -4.68 28.29
N VAL A 403 6.70 -3.61 28.73
CA VAL A 403 6.76 -3.13 30.13
C VAL A 403 5.36 -3.13 30.72
N PRO A 404 5.21 -3.38 32.03
CA PRO A 404 3.94 -3.22 32.72
C PRO A 404 3.40 -1.80 32.56
N THR A 405 2.09 -1.65 32.34
CA THR A 405 1.41 -0.36 32.19
C THR A 405 0.07 -0.37 32.91
N GLN A 406 -0.42 0.84 33.26
CA GLN A 406 -1.79 1.04 33.78
C GLN A 406 -2.20 0.06 34.89
N ASP A 407 -3.21 -0.78 34.63
CA ASP A 407 -3.77 -1.73 35.60
C ASP A 407 -2.75 -2.77 36.11
N MET A 408 -1.74 -3.11 35.31
CA MET A 408 -0.66 -4.00 35.74
C MET A 408 0.22 -3.35 36.81
N ILE A 409 0.50 -2.07 36.69
CA ILE A 409 1.25 -1.27 37.70
C ILE A 409 0.40 -1.14 38.97
N LEU A 410 -0.88 -0.81 38.81
CA LEU A 410 -1.81 -0.68 39.94
C LEU A 410 -1.97 -2.02 40.69
N GLY A 411 -2.09 -3.12 39.97
CA GLY A 411 -2.17 -4.46 40.52
C GLY A 411 -0.89 -4.87 41.27
N SER A 412 0.28 -4.56 40.70
CA SER A 412 1.57 -4.84 41.34
C SER A 412 1.79 -3.98 42.61
N TYR A 413 1.37 -2.71 42.55
CA TYR A 413 1.39 -1.82 43.74
C TYR A 413 0.49 -2.40 44.82
N TYR A 414 -0.78 -2.70 44.55
CA TYR A 414 -1.70 -3.27 45.49
C TYR A 414 -1.19 -4.58 46.09
N LEU A 415 -0.63 -5.48 45.27
CA LEU A 415 -0.08 -6.76 45.72
C LEU A 415 1.10 -6.60 46.68
N THR A 416 1.94 -5.58 46.47
CA THR A 416 3.16 -5.35 47.30
C THR A 416 2.96 -4.35 48.46
N LEU A 417 1.72 -3.89 48.67
CA LEU A 417 1.39 -2.94 49.71
C LEU A 417 1.51 -3.58 51.12
N ASP A 418 2.10 -2.84 52.07
CA ASP A 418 2.11 -3.20 53.48
C ASP A 418 1.00 -2.47 54.22
N LYS A 419 0.29 -3.14 55.09
CA LYS A 419 -0.77 -2.55 55.88
C LYS A 419 -0.68 -3.01 57.31
N ASP A 420 -0.71 -2.05 58.27
CA ASP A 420 -0.67 -2.31 59.69
C ASP A 420 -2.07 -2.68 60.22
N GLY A 421 -2.14 -3.52 61.24
CA GLY A 421 -3.38 -3.87 61.88
C GLY A 421 -4.19 -4.94 61.16
N GLU A 422 -3.62 -5.61 60.17
CA GLU A 422 -4.29 -6.70 59.43
C GLU A 422 -4.27 -8.01 60.20
N LYS A 423 -5.25 -8.88 59.90
CA LYS A 423 -5.40 -10.19 60.53
C LYS A 423 -4.13 -11.03 60.34
N GLY A 424 -3.55 -11.52 61.43
CA GLY A 424 -2.38 -12.39 61.41
C GLY A 424 -1.02 -11.64 61.40
N GLU A 425 -1.02 -10.32 61.62
CA GLU A 425 0.21 -9.55 61.75
C GLU A 425 1.15 -10.14 62.81
N GLY A 426 2.46 -10.09 62.53
CA GLY A 426 3.56 -10.53 63.42
C GLY A 426 3.73 -12.05 63.52
N LYS A 427 2.94 -12.87 62.82
CA LYS A 427 3.12 -14.33 62.85
C LYS A 427 4.38 -14.76 62.07
N VAL A 428 4.99 -15.83 62.59
CA VAL A 428 6.18 -16.45 62.03
C VAL A 428 5.83 -17.77 61.39
N PHE A 429 6.29 -17.97 60.16
CA PHE A 429 6.05 -19.20 59.39
C PHE A 429 7.36 -19.88 59.04
N ARG A 430 7.33 -21.24 59.03
CA ARG A 430 8.45 -22.09 58.76
C ARG A 430 8.99 -21.95 57.34
N ASP A 431 8.04 -21.87 56.38
CA ASP A 431 8.32 -21.78 54.94
C ASP A 431 7.21 -21.01 54.24
N VAL A 432 7.41 -20.80 52.92
CA VAL A 432 6.49 -20.07 52.03
C VAL A 432 5.17 -20.84 51.90
N ASP A 433 5.20 -22.17 51.86
CA ASP A 433 4.02 -23.01 51.63
C ASP A 433 3.07 -22.96 52.87
N GLU A 434 3.62 -22.92 54.08
CA GLU A 434 2.84 -22.73 55.29
C GLU A 434 2.15 -21.36 55.33
N ALA A 435 2.86 -20.30 54.94
CA ALA A 435 2.29 -18.95 54.83
C ALA A 435 1.17 -18.89 53.77
N MET A 436 1.35 -19.51 52.62
CA MET A 436 0.32 -19.60 51.56
C MET A 436 -0.91 -20.41 52.02
N MET A 437 -0.69 -21.49 52.73
CA MET A 437 -1.80 -22.28 53.32
C MET A 437 -2.59 -21.46 54.36
N ALA A 438 -1.90 -20.71 55.21
CA ALA A 438 -2.53 -19.83 56.20
C ALA A 438 -3.33 -18.69 55.51
N TYR A 439 -2.87 -18.19 54.38
CA TYR A 439 -3.61 -17.23 53.56
C TYR A 439 -4.87 -17.87 52.93
N GLN A 440 -4.74 -19.03 52.35
CA GLN A 440 -5.87 -19.75 51.71
C GLN A 440 -6.97 -20.14 52.70
N THR A 441 -6.59 -20.45 53.93
CA THR A 441 -7.53 -20.76 55.02
C THR A 441 -8.09 -19.52 55.75
N GLY A 442 -7.72 -18.33 55.31
CA GLY A 442 -8.21 -17.06 55.86
C GLY A 442 -7.63 -16.65 57.21
N TYR A 443 -6.51 -17.25 57.63
CA TYR A 443 -5.78 -16.85 58.85
C TYR A 443 -4.89 -15.60 58.61
N LEU A 444 -4.53 -15.33 57.35
CA LEU A 444 -3.79 -14.17 56.92
C LEU A 444 -4.57 -13.40 55.88
N THR A 445 -4.29 -12.09 55.78
CA THR A 445 -4.66 -11.28 54.60
C THR A 445 -3.46 -11.07 53.70
N LEU A 446 -3.70 -10.55 52.51
CA LEU A 446 -2.69 -10.35 51.49
C LEU A 446 -1.58 -9.38 51.95
N HIS A 447 -1.94 -8.37 52.78
CA HIS A 447 -1.10 -7.27 53.22
C HIS A 447 -0.57 -7.43 54.65
N SER A 448 -0.89 -8.55 55.33
CA SER A 448 -0.42 -8.79 56.72
C SER A 448 1.10 -8.88 56.75
N LYS A 449 1.71 -8.11 57.67
CA LYS A 449 3.15 -8.20 57.93
C LYS A 449 3.48 -9.46 58.70
N ILE A 450 4.23 -10.37 58.09
CA ILE A 450 4.60 -11.68 58.60
C ILE A 450 6.10 -11.91 58.53
N LYS A 451 6.60 -12.89 59.27
CA LYS A 451 7.97 -13.37 59.16
C LYS A 451 7.99 -14.78 58.60
N VAL A 452 8.68 -14.95 57.49
CA VAL A 452 8.80 -16.23 56.81
C VAL A 452 10.26 -16.64 56.71
N ARG A 453 10.56 -17.88 57.02
CA ARG A 453 11.91 -18.42 56.76
C ARG A 453 12.01 -18.79 55.30
N MET A 454 12.91 -18.12 54.61
CA MET A 454 13.17 -18.37 53.19
C MET A 454 14.64 -18.24 52.84
N THR A 455 15.05 -18.86 51.74
CA THR A 455 16.38 -18.69 51.19
C THR A 455 16.33 -17.59 50.13
N LYS A 456 17.07 -16.50 50.35
CA LYS A 456 17.28 -15.43 49.37
C LYS A 456 18.60 -15.67 48.67
N GLU A 457 18.64 -15.49 47.36
CA GLU A 457 19.88 -15.46 46.59
C GLU A 457 20.09 -14.04 46.07
N PHE A 458 21.23 -13.44 46.40
CA PHE A 458 21.64 -12.13 45.90
C PHE A 458 23.12 -12.18 45.52
N ASN A 459 23.46 -11.78 44.27
CA ASN A 459 24.83 -11.83 43.75
C ASN A 459 25.53 -13.19 43.92
N GLY A 460 24.79 -14.30 43.79
CA GLY A 460 25.33 -15.65 43.91
C GLY A 460 25.54 -16.14 45.35
N VAL A 461 25.17 -15.35 46.38
CA VAL A 461 25.21 -15.77 47.78
C VAL A 461 23.82 -16.16 48.23
N LYS A 462 23.68 -17.40 48.75
CA LYS A 462 22.42 -17.92 49.28
C LYS A 462 22.44 -17.71 50.82
N GLU A 463 21.53 -16.86 51.30
CA GLU A 463 21.29 -16.67 52.73
C GLU A 463 19.92 -17.21 53.10
N THR A 464 19.87 -18.08 54.13
CA THR A 464 18.64 -18.62 54.67
C THR A 464 18.37 -17.95 56.02
N GLY A 465 17.27 -17.26 56.13
CA GLY A 465 16.90 -16.55 57.35
C GLY A 465 15.40 -16.22 57.45
N LEU A 466 15.00 -15.63 58.59
CA LEU A 466 13.67 -15.04 58.75
C LEU A 466 13.64 -13.70 58.00
N VAL A 467 12.67 -13.54 57.13
CA VAL A 467 12.49 -12.32 56.32
C VAL A 467 11.13 -11.72 56.70
N ASP A 468 11.14 -10.41 57.00
CA ASP A 468 9.92 -9.64 57.16
C ASP A 468 9.30 -9.37 55.80
N THR A 469 8.08 -9.81 55.56
CA THR A 469 7.43 -9.71 54.25
C THR A 469 5.88 -9.80 54.39
N THR A 470 5.19 -9.78 53.29
CA THR A 470 3.72 -10.06 53.19
C THR A 470 3.45 -11.18 52.22
N VAL A 471 2.27 -11.79 52.33
CA VAL A 471 1.84 -12.82 51.39
C VAL A 471 1.80 -12.29 49.97
N GLY A 472 1.39 -11.04 49.77
CA GLY A 472 1.38 -10.38 48.46
C GLY A 472 2.77 -10.27 47.84
N LYS A 473 3.79 -9.88 48.61
CA LYS A 473 5.18 -9.84 48.13
C LYS A 473 5.72 -11.22 47.79
N ILE A 474 5.35 -12.25 48.55
CA ILE A 474 5.71 -13.64 48.24
C ILE A 474 5.12 -14.05 46.87
N ILE A 475 3.85 -13.78 46.64
CA ILE A 475 3.17 -14.09 45.38
C ILE A 475 3.84 -13.33 44.22
N PHE A 476 4.17 -12.05 44.42
CA PHE A 476 4.85 -11.23 43.41
C PHE A 476 6.24 -11.77 43.05
N ASN A 477 7.00 -12.22 44.04
CA ASN A 477 8.37 -12.73 43.83
C ASN A 477 8.41 -14.18 43.31
N ASN A 478 7.34 -14.95 43.41
CA ASN A 478 7.33 -16.35 43.00
C ASN A 478 7.73 -16.57 41.53
N PRO A 479 7.24 -15.79 40.53
CA PRO A 479 7.66 -15.93 39.14
C PRO A 479 9.00 -15.28 38.82
N ILE A 480 9.58 -14.50 39.73
CA ILE A 480 10.85 -13.79 39.50
C ILE A 480 12.01 -14.76 39.75
N PRO A 481 13.00 -14.85 38.81
CA PRO A 481 14.20 -15.63 39.03
C PRO A 481 14.93 -15.19 40.30
N GLN A 482 15.34 -16.14 41.14
CA GLN A 482 15.89 -15.83 42.48
C GLN A 482 17.25 -15.12 42.43
N ASP A 483 18.01 -15.26 41.36
CA ASP A 483 19.28 -14.58 41.11
C ASP A 483 19.14 -13.06 40.95
N LEU A 484 17.93 -12.56 40.61
CA LEU A 484 17.63 -11.12 40.60
C LEU A 484 17.35 -10.51 41.98
N GLY A 485 17.27 -11.35 43.01
CA GLY A 485 16.96 -10.94 44.36
C GLY A 485 15.47 -10.85 44.68
N PHE A 486 15.16 -10.77 45.98
CA PHE A 486 13.78 -10.65 46.47
C PHE A 486 13.34 -9.19 46.55
N VAL A 487 12.25 -8.83 45.89
CA VAL A 487 11.68 -7.48 45.92
C VAL A 487 10.84 -7.31 47.16
N ASP A 488 11.35 -6.53 48.14
CA ASP A 488 10.77 -6.31 49.47
C ASP A 488 10.25 -4.88 49.71
N ARG A 489 9.96 -4.16 48.64
CA ARG A 489 9.43 -2.79 48.69
C ARG A 489 8.07 -2.71 47.99
N SER A 490 7.26 -1.71 48.38
CA SER A 490 6.08 -1.36 47.58
C SER A 490 6.52 -0.82 46.22
N LEU A 491 5.85 -1.24 45.18
CA LEU A 491 6.12 -0.80 43.82
C LEU A 491 5.24 0.40 43.52
N GLU A 492 5.84 1.57 43.41
CA GLU A 492 5.19 2.83 43.00
C GLU A 492 5.50 3.12 41.52
N GLU A 493 4.63 3.88 40.86
CA GLU A 493 4.67 4.16 39.43
C GLU A 493 6.01 4.68 38.88
N ASN A 494 6.79 5.38 39.74
CA ASN A 494 8.07 5.96 39.34
C ASN A 494 9.30 5.08 39.68
N LYS A 495 9.10 3.81 40.04
CA LYS A 495 10.19 2.91 40.49
C LYS A 495 10.26 1.58 39.68
N PHE A 496 9.55 1.53 38.58
CA PHE A 496 9.61 0.42 37.62
C PHE A 496 10.74 0.58 36.61
#